data_1bdeb404f768b7d61ecb78c55a7ddfb0
#
_entry.id   1bdeb404f768b7d61ecb78c55a7ddfb0
#
_cell.length_a   1.000
_cell.length_b   1.000
_cell.length_c   1.000
_cell.angle_alpha   90.00
_cell.angle_beta   90.00
_cell.angle_gamma   90.00
#
_symmetry.space_group_name_H-M   'P 1'
#
loop_
_entity.id
_entity.type
_entity.pdbx_description
1 polymer ?
#
loop_
_entity_poly.entity_id
_entity_poly.type
_entity_poly.pdbx_seq_one_letter_code
_entity_poly.pdbx_strand_id
1 'polypeptide(L)'
;MILKKISRFFDEALAPTFYNGGLSLVNIFPLFYYCIWKDSVNKNTFHDIRKLFNEKYGLKNTYFVNSGRSALYLLLISLDRDYRDEIILPSYTCVVIPNAIRFAGYKVVYCDIEEQTYNIDVNKLSDLISKKTKAIIHQYTYGIPNNIDFVREICKNSNILFIEDCAHALGSKYKNMYTGTFGDAAFFSLQKTKMVTTYAGGILTVNNENINKSVKKNFNDLAYIDGLKEKKMIYQIINSYFKHHIIIKYFYKRIKRLVVNNLSSISKKISYYLIDPLKEEKSAEINGDMSKSYLEKLPNKLLLILKMQINNLDKDVERRNFYSEEIIQIMSEIGLKIPDYDRKIIYPSWNRLPCQVKSRENLILVLNKLQIPYSLWFDNPLYQSNEKTRLLNNYNKELYPCSKKVSEHIINLTVSRSVNWYYIKKLKKISDSFN
;
A
#
# COMPACT_ATOMS: atom_id res chain seq x y z
N MET A 1 -2.98 41.96 -4.75
CA MET A 1 -3.41 41.16 -3.61
C MET A 1 -4.45 40.09 -4.01
N ILE A 2 -5.49 40.44 -4.75
CA ILE A 2 -6.56 39.52 -5.21
C ILE A 2 -6.01 38.41 -6.11
N LEU A 3 -5.20 38.71 -7.12
CA LEU A 3 -4.60 37.71 -8.02
C LEU A 3 -3.73 36.69 -7.29
N LYS A 4 -2.96 37.11 -6.26
CA LYS A 4 -2.19 36.18 -5.40
C LYS A 4 -3.11 35.28 -4.57
N LYS A 5 -4.27 35.77 -4.11
CA LYS A 5 -5.25 34.92 -3.39
C LYS A 5 -5.94 33.95 -4.33
N ILE A 6 -6.25 34.35 -5.56
CA ILE A 6 -6.84 33.48 -6.59
C ILE A 6 -5.84 32.40 -7.01
N SER A 7 -4.58 32.75 -7.29
CA SER A 7 -3.54 31.77 -7.60
C SER A 7 -3.36 30.75 -6.47
N ARG A 8 -3.27 31.22 -5.23
CA ARG A 8 -3.16 30.33 -4.06
C ARG A 8 -4.37 29.39 -3.90
N PHE A 9 -5.58 29.88 -4.21
CA PHE A 9 -6.80 29.06 -4.23
C PHE A 9 -6.66 27.90 -5.23
N PHE A 10 -6.26 28.19 -6.47
CA PHE A 10 -6.06 27.14 -7.49
C PHE A 10 -4.92 26.20 -7.11
N ASP A 11 -3.82 26.70 -6.56
CA ASP A 11 -2.71 25.88 -6.07
C ASP A 11 -3.16 24.89 -5.00
N GLU A 12 -3.93 25.34 -4.01
CA GLU A 12 -4.43 24.47 -2.94
C GLU A 12 -5.55 23.54 -3.42
N ALA A 13 -6.44 23.99 -4.32
CA ALA A 13 -7.56 23.20 -4.81
C ALA A 13 -7.13 22.11 -5.79
N LEU A 14 -6.22 22.43 -6.71
CA LEU A 14 -5.78 21.51 -7.78
C LEU A 14 -4.55 20.68 -7.42
N ALA A 15 -3.90 20.95 -6.28
CA ALA A 15 -2.77 20.14 -5.85
C ALA A 15 -3.18 18.68 -5.63
N PRO A 16 -2.51 17.72 -6.26
CA PRO A 16 -2.80 16.30 -6.04
C PRO A 16 -2.40 15.86 -4.63
N THR A 17 -2.94 14.77 -4.18
CA THR A 17 -2.71 14.22 -2.84
C THR A 17 -2.21 12.78 -2.93
N PHE A 18 -1.53 12.31 -1.88
CA PHE A 18 -1.18 10.90 -1.72
C PHE A 18 -2.34 10.04 -1.19
N TYR A 19 -3.52 10.61 -1.04
CA TYR A 19 -4.72 9.85 -0.73
C TYR A 19 -5.24 9.17 -1.99
N ASN A 20 -5.26 7.86 -1.98
CA ASN A 20 -5.50 7.05 -3.18
C ASN A 20 -6.91 6.47 -3.28
N GLY A 21 -7.77 6.70 -2.28
CA GLY A 21 -9.11 6.11 -2.27
C GLY A 21 -9.90 6.38 -3.55
N GLY A 22 -10.33 5.31 -4.20
CA GLY A 22 -11.08 5.32 -5.45
C GLY A 22 -12.56 5.71 -5.31
N LEU A 23 -12.96 6.38 -4.23
CA LEU A 23 -14.33 6.79 -3.99
C LEU A 23 -14.70 8.03 -4.79
N SER A 24 -15.90 8.03 -5.37
CA SER A 24 -16.54 9.18 -6.00
C SER A 24 -17.59 9.80 -5.07
N LEU A 25 -18.10 11.01 -5.40
CA LEU A 25 -19.24 11.61 -4.67
C LEU A 25 -20.43 10.66 -4.59
N VAL A 26 -20.72 9.96 -5.68
CA VAL A 26 -21.83 8.99 -5.75
C VAL A 26 -21.64 7.83 -4.74
N ASN A 27 -20.41 7.47 -4.43
CA ASN A 27 -20.10 6.42 -3.46
C ASN A 27 -20.20 6.90 -1.99
N ILE A 28 -19.99 8.20 -1.74
CA ILE A 28 -20.00 8.76 -0.38
C ILE A 28 -21.41 8.79 0.23
N PHE A 29 -22.44 9.12 -0.56
CA PHE A 29 -23.83 9.16 -0.06
C PHE A 29 -24.34 7.79 0.45
N PRO A 30 -24.19 6.68 -0.29
CA PRO A 30 -24.49 5.36 0.26
C PRO A 30 -23.73 5.04 1.54
N LEU A 31 -22.45 5.46 1.64
CA LEU A 31 -21.67 5.24 2.87
C LEU A 31 -22.26 5.96 4.08
N PHE A 32 -22.69 7.20 3.94
CA PHE A 32 -23.42 7.91 5.00
C PHE A 32 -24.69 7.15 5.41
N TYR A 33 -25.48 6.69 4.45
CA TYR A 33 -26.67 5.92 4.72
C TYR A 33 -26.39 4.63 5.50
N TYR A 34 -25.40 3.85 5.04
CA TYR A 34 -25.00 2.61 5.71
C TYR A 34 -24.36 2.82 7.08
N CYS A 35 -23.65 3.96 7.29
CA CYS A 35 -23.08 4.29 8.59
C CYS A 35 -24.13 4.61 9.64
N ILE A 36 -25.22 5.27 9.23
CA ILE A 36 -26.20 5.88 10.14
C ILE A 36 -27.41 4.96 10.36
N TRP A 37 -27.89 4.29 9.30
CA TRP A 37 -29.24 3.71 9.28
C TRP A 37 -29.30 2.18 9.14
N LYS A 38 -28.23 1.52 8.72
CA LYS A 38 -28.27 0.09 8.44
C LYS A 38 -27.18 -0.70 9.16
N ASP A 39 -27.57 -1.52 10.14
CA ASP A 39 -26.66 -2.42 10.84
C ASP A 39 -26.27 -3.66 10.02
N SER A 40 -27.02 -3.99 8.97
CA SER A 40 -26.77 -5.16 8.14
C SER A 40 -26.44 -4.81 6.68
N VAL A 41 -25.24 -5.13 6.26
CA VAL A 41 -24.87 -5.25 4.84
C VAL A 41 -25.40 -6.60 4.33
N ASN A 42 -25.89 -6.65 3.08
CA ASN A 42 -26.36 -7.89 2.46
C ASN A 42 -25.31 -9.00 2.62
N LYS A 43 -25.74 -10.15 3.15
CA LYS A 43 -24.90 -11.34 3.38
C LYS A 43 -24.17 -11.80 2.10
N ASN A 44 -24.70 -11.45 0.92
CA ASN A 44 -24.11 -11.79 -0.37
C ASN A 44 -22.91 -10.91 -0.77
N THR A 45 -22.67 -9.78 -0.09
CA THR A 45 -21.57 -8.86 -0.46
C THR A 45 -20.22 -9.56 -0.45
N PHE A 46 -19.96 -10.40 0.53
CA PHE A 46 -18.73 -11.18 0.63
C PHE A 46 -18.57 -12.15 -0.56
N HIS A 47 -19.65 -12.86 -0.92
CA HIS A 47 -19.67 -13.78 -2.04
C HIS A 47 -19.44 -13.05 -3.37
N ASP A 48 -20.14 -11.93 -3.59
CA ASP A 48 -20.06 -11.14 -4.82
C ASP A 48 -18.62 -10.60 -5.04
N ILE A 49 -17.96 -10.14 -3.97
CA ILE A 49 -16.58 -9.65 -4.06
C ILE A 49 -15.62 -10.79 -4.40
N ARG A 50 -15.74 -11.94 -3.76
CA ARG A 50 -14.92 -13.12 -4.06
C ARG A 50 -15.10 -13.56 -5.52
N LYS A 51 -16.34 -13.59 -5.99
CA LYS A 51 -16.67 -13.89 -7.38
C LYS A 51 -15.98 -12.90 -8.32
N LEU A 52 -16.11 -11.59 -8.05
CA LEU A 52 -15.47 -10.53 -8.82
C LEU A 52 -13.94 -10.68 -8.87
N PHE A 53 -13.29 -10.95 -7.73
CA PHE A 53 -11.86 -11.15 -7.67
C PHE A 53 -11.42 -12.38 -8.48
N ASN A 54 -12.17 -13.47 -8.40
CA ASN A 54 -11.85 -14.68 -9.15
C ASN A 54 -12.07 -14.50 -10.66
N GLU A 55 -13.23 -14.01 -11.08
CA GLU A 55 -13.61 -13.90 -12.49
C GLU A 55 -12.83 -12.84 -13.25
N LYS A 56 -12.59 -11.69 -12.61
CA LYS A 56 -11.95 -10.56 -13.28
C LYS A 56 -10.43 -10.54 -13.10
N TYR A 57 -9.94 -10.89 -11.93
CA TYR A 57 -8.52 -10.78 -11.58
C TYR A 57 -7.80 -12.12 -11.44
N GLY A 58 -8.51 -13.25 -11.56
CA GLY A 58 -7.95 -14.59 -11.40
C GLY A 58 -7.55 -14.93 -9.95
N LEU A 59 -7.94 -14.11 -8.97
CA LEU A 59 -7.58 -14.26 -7.55
C LEU A 59 -8.50 -15.27 -6.88
N LYS A 60 -8.00 -16.51 -6.74
CA LYS A 60 -8.74 -17.61 -6.14
C LYS A 60 -8.68 -17.57 -4.60
N ASN A 61 -9.62 -18.27 -3.95
CA ASN A 61 -9.61 -18.49 -2.50
C ASN A 61 -9.26 -17.23 -1.69
N THR A 62 -10.06 -16.16 -1.87
CA THR A 62 -9.80 -14.85 -1.31
C THR A 62 -10.35 -14.71 0.11
N TYR A 63 -9.54 -14.17 1.03
CA TYR A 63 -9.87 -13.91 2.43
C TYR A 63 -9.64 -12.44 2.77
N PHE A 64 -10.55 -11.81 3.51
CA PHE A 64 -10.52 -10.39 3.86
C PHE A 64 -10.26 -10.23 5.36
N VAL A 65 -9.12 -9.64 5.69
CA VAL A 65 -8.63 -9.45 7.05
C VAL A 65 -8.32 -7.99 7.34
N ASN A 66 -8.00 -7.67 8.58
CA ASN A 66 -7.82 -6.28 9.04
C ASN A 66 -6.68 -5.52 8.35
N SER A 67 -5.66 -6.21 7.84
CA SER A 67 -4.50 -5.56 7.19
C SER A 67 -3.72 -6.53 6.29
N GLY A 68 -2.84 -5.99 5.42
CA GLY A 68 -1.93 -6.82 4.62
C GLY A 68 -0.99 -7.67 5.48
N ARG A 69 -0.52 -7.14 6.63
CA ARG A 69 0.28 -7.92 7.60
C ARG A 69 -0.52 -9.04 8.27
N SER A 70 -1.81 -8.81 8.53
CA SER A 70 -2.72 -9.86 9.03
C SER A 70 -2.94 -10.96 7.99
N ALA A 71 -2.99 -10.60 6.71
CA ALA A 71 -3.06 -11.55 5.60
C ALA A 71 -1.80 -12.43 5.53
N LEU A 72 -0.62 -11.81 5.60
CA LEU A 72 0.65 -12.55 5.65
C LEU A 72 0.74 -13.44 6.89
N TYR A 73 0.39 -12.91 8.07
CA TYR A 73 0.39 -13.68 9.31
C TYR A 73 -0.54 -14.90 9.25
N LEU A 74 -1.79 -14.70 8.76
CA LEU A 74 -2.76 -15.78 8.58
C LEU A 74 -2.21 -16.87 7.64
N LEU A 75 -1.57 -16.48 6.54
CA LEU A 75 -0.91 -17.42 5.64
C LEU A 75 0.16 -18.21 6.39
N LEU A 76 1.10 -17.52 7.06
CA LEU A 76 2.27 -18.15 7.68
C LEU A 76 1.90 -19.11 8.82
N ILE A 77 0.91 -18.78 9.66
CA ILE A 77 0.43 -19.71 10.71
C ILE A 77 -0.35 -20.88 10.15
N SER A 78 -0.74 -20.82 8.87
CA SER A 78 -1.48 -21.89 8.18
C SER A 78 -0.56 -22.85 7.41
N LEU A 79 0.74 -22.57 7.35
CA LEU A 79 1.72 -23.45 6.74
C LEU A 79 2.05 -24.63 7.68
N ASP A 80 2.26 -25.81 7.10
CA ASP A 80 2.70 -26.97 7.86
C ASP A 80 4.07 -26.69 8.50
N ARG A 81 4.19 -27.01 9.78
CA ARG A 81 5.43 -26.90 10.53
C ARG A 81 6.32 -28.08 10.23
N ASP A 82 7.49 -27.79 9.68
CA ASP A 82 8.58 -28.73 9.48
C ASP A 82 9.90 -28.09 9.96
N TYR A 83 11.04 -28.65 9.61
CA TYR A 83 12.35 -28.10 9.99
C TYR A 83 12.71 -26.77 9.26
N ARG A 84 11.94 -26.38 8.25
CA ARG A 84 12.16 -25.16 7.47
C ARG A 84 11.51 -23.98 8.20
N ASP A 85 12.32 -23.11 8.74
CA ASP A 85 11.91 -21.99 9.56
C ASP A 85 12.37 -20.62 9.03
N GLU A 86 12.97 -20.57 7.82
CA GLU A 86 13.47 -19.33 7.22
C GLU A 86 12.56 -18.83 6.10
N ILE A 87 12.30 -17.52 6.13
CA ILE A 87 11.55 -16.80 5.07
C ILE A 87 12.48 -15.73 4.48
N ILE A 88 12.72 -15.82 3.16
CA ILE A 88 13.51 -14.82 2.43
C ILE A 88 12.60 -13.69 1.96
N LEU A 89 13.04 -12.43 2.13
CA LEU A 89 12.36 -11.22 1.65
C LEU A 89 13.36 -10.13 1.29
N PRO A 90 12.95 -9.08 0.50
CA PRO A 90 13.83 -7.98 0.19
C PRO A 90 14.16 -7.17 1.45
N SER A 91 15.40 -6.66 1.53
CA SER A 91 15.87 -5.81 2.63
C SER A 91 15.30 -4.39 2.58
N TYR A 92 14.68 -3.99 1.46
CA TYR A 92 13.98 -2.73 1.26
C TYR A 92 12.47 -2.94 1.39
N THR A 93 11.98 -2.93 2.62
CA THR A 93 10.58 -3.27 2.93
C THR A 93 10.03 -2.50 4.13
N CYS A 94 8.74 -2.68 4.41
CA CYS A 94 8.10 -2.15 5.61
C CYS A 94 8.32 -3.10 6.80
N VAL A 95 8.60 -2.54 7.99
CA VAL A 95 8.83 -3.31 9.23
C VAL A 95 7.71 -4.28 9.59
N VAL A 96 6.49 -4.02 9.12
CA VAL A 96 5.33 -4.90 9.38
C VAL A 96 5.47 -6.29 8.74
N ILE A 97 6.30 -6.43 7.69
CA ILE A 97 6.52 -7.74 7.03
C ILE A 97 7.41 -8.63 7.88
N PRO A 98 8.65 -8.24 8.27
CA PRO A 98 9.46 -9.07 9.16
C PRO A 98 8.80 -9.25 10.55
N ASN A 99 8.04 -8.27 11.07
CA ASN A 99 7.26 -8.46 12.29
C ASN A 99 6.25 -9.62 12.15
N ALA A 100 5.47 -9.66 11.06
CA ALA A 100 4.51 -10.72 10.80
C ALA A 100 5.17 -12.11 10.70
N ILE A 101 6.35 -12.18 10.06
CA ILE A 101 7.15 -13.41 9.96
C ILE A 101 7.59 -13.87 11.34
N ARG A 102 8.15 -12.98 12.15
CA ARG A 102 8.60 -13.27 13.52
C ARG A 102 7.44 -13.67 14.44
N PHE A 103 6.29 -12.98 14.36
CA PHE A 103 5.10 -13.34 15.16
C PHE A 103 4.53 -14.69 14.77
N ALA A 104 4.67 -15.09 13.51
CA ALA A 104 4.33 -16.44 13.05
C ALA A 104 5.39 -17.49 13.42
N GLY A 105 6.48 -17.10 14.09
CA GLY A 105 7.54 -18.00 14.60
C GLY A 105 8.55 -18.44 13.54
N TYR A 106 8.69 -17.68 12.44
CA TYR A 106 9.71 -17.89 11.42
C TYR A 106 10.89 -16.93 11.60
N LYS A 107 12.03 -17.28 11.02
CA LYS A 107 13.22 -16.45 10.93
C LYS A 107 13.23 -15.68 9.63
N VAL A 108 13.70 -14.45 9.68
CA VAL A 108 13.82 -13.57 8.52
C VAL A 108 15.21 -13.70 7.92
N VAL A 109 15.27 -13.90 6.61
CA VAL A 109 16.49 -13.81 5.80
C VAL A 109 16.30 -12.70 4.79
N TYR A 110 17.18 -11.68 4.82
CA TYR A 110 17.06 -10.54 3.91
C TYR A 110 17.95 -10.72 2.70
N CYS A 111 17.41 -10.40 1.53
CA CYS A 111 18.12 -10.27 0.27
C CYS A 111 18.19 -8.80 -0.12
N ASP A 112 19.35 -8.29 -0.56
CA ASP A 112 19.44 -6.92 -1.08
C ASP A 112 18.60 -6.77 -2.36
N ILE A 113 18.44 -5.55 -2.85
CA ILE A 113 17.57 -5.22 -3.97
C ILE A 113 18.36 -4.80 -5.21
N GLU A 114 17.70 -4.85 -6.36
CA GLU A 114 18.13 -4.19 -7.59
C GLU A 114 17.83 -2.68 -7.50
N GLU A 115 18.78 -1.86 -7.90
CA GLU A 115 18.62 -0.41 -7.87
C GLU A 115 17.59 0.08 -8.89
N GLN A 116 17.40 -0.65 -9.99
CA GLN A 116 16.53 -0.28 -11.11
C GLN A 116 15.06 -0.42 -10.79
N THR A 117 14.68 -1.50 -10.10
CA THR A 117 13.28 -1.87 -9.86
C THR A 117 12.88 -1.81 -8.39
N TYR A 118 13.86 -1.68 -7.48
CA TYR A 118 13.69 -1.75 -6.02
C TYR A 118 13.11 -3.09 -5.53
N ASN A 119 13.14 -4.11 -6.37
CA ASN A 119 12.72 -5.46 -6.04
C ASN A 119 13.92 -6.31 -5.65
N ILE A 120 13.67 -7.52 -5.15
CA ILE A 120 14.72 -8.45 -4.72
C ILE A 120 15.76 -8.68 -5.84
N ASP A 121 17.05 -8.64 -5.49
CA ASP A 121 18.14 -8.95 -6.43
C ASP A 121 18.19 -10.46 -6.65
N VAL A 122 17.69 -10.87 -7.81
CA VAL A 122 17.61 -12.29 -8.16
C VAL A 122 18.96 -12.97 -8.29
N ASN A 123 20.03 -12.21 -8.59
CA ASN A 123 21.39 -12.75 -8.68
C ASN A 123 21.96 -13.15 -7.32
N LYS A 124 21.47 -12.50 -6.24
CA LYS A 124 21.85 -12.83 -4.84
C LYS A 124 20.93 -13.85 -4.19
N LEU A 125 19.76 -14.09 -4.78
CA LEU A 125 18.72 -14.91 -4.17
C LEU A 125 19.13 -16.36 -4.02
N SER A 126 19.77 -16.93 -5.03
CA SER A 126 20.19 -18.34 -5.04
C SER A 126 21.15 -18.69 -3.89
N ASP A 127 22.05 -17.77 -3.52
CA ASP A 127 23.05 -17.98 -2.48
C ASP A 127 22.44 -17.97 -1.06
N LEU A 128 21.23 -17.40 -0.92
CA LEU A 128 20.52 -17.30 0.36
C LEU A 128 19.62 -18.51 0.64
N ILE A 129 19.38 -19.35 -0.37
CA ILE A 129 18.53 -20.53 -0.23
C ILE A 129 19.29 -21.61 0.52
N SER A 130 18.70 -22.08 1.61
CA SER A 130 19.20 -23.17 2.44
C SER A 130 18.18 -24.29 2.58
N LYS A 131 18.57 -25.41 3.18
CA LYS A 131 17.64 -26.49 3.55
C LYS A 131 16.55 -26.04 4.53
N LYS A 132 16.76 -24.90 5.22
CA LYS A 132 15.81 -24.31 6.16
C LYS A 132 14.83 -23.33 5.51
N THR A 133 15.05 -22.95 4.25
CA THR A 133 14.18 -22.01 3.55
C THR A 133 12.80 -22.60 3.31
N LYS A 134 11.77 -21.97 3.85
CA LYS A 134 10.36 -22.35 3.72
C LYS A 134 9.68 -21.63 2.56
N ALA A 135 9.93 -20.33 2.42
CA ALA A 135 9.31 -19.49 1.40
C ALA A 135 10.18 -18.31 1.00
N ILE A 136 9.90 -17.79 -0.19
CA ILE A 136 10.39 -16.48 -0.66
C ILE A 136 9.18 -15.54 -0.76
N ILE A 137 9.26 -14.37 -0.12
CA ILE A 137 8.32 -13.28 -0.29
C ILE A 137 8.89 -12.34 -1.34
N HIS A 138 8.29 -12.30 -2.51
CA HIS A 138 8.66 -11.41 -3.59
C HIS A 138 7.75 -10.17 -3.58
N GLN A 139 8.32 -9.02 -3.17
CA GLN A 139 7.61 -7.75 -3.05
C GLN A 139 7.63 -7.01 -4.39
N TYR A 140 6.47 -6.54 -4.85
CA TYR A 140 6.36 -5.68 -6.03
C TYR A 140 6.38 -4.21 -5.61
N THR A 141 7.59 -3.74 -5.34
CA THR A 141 7.85 -2.40 -4.80
C THR A 141 7.31 -1.33 -5.75
N TYR A 142 6.57 -0.35 -5.21
CA TYR A 142 5.87 0.71 -5.96
C TYR A 142 4.83 0.24 -7.00
N GLY A 143 4.56 -1.07 -7.08
CA GLY A 143 3.63 -1.66 -8.05
C GLY A 143 4.30 -2.23 -9.28
N ILE A 144 5.62 -2.42 -9.28
CA ILE A 144 6.43 -2.95 -10.39
C ILE A 144 6.66 -4.46 -10.18
N PRO A 145 5.93 -5.35 -10.86
CA PRO A 145 6.15 -6.80 -10.75
C PRO A 145 7.29 -7.25 -11.69
N ASN A 146 8.52 -7.22 -11.18
CA ASN A 146 9.70 -7.62 -11.95
C ASN A 146 10.19 -9.03 -11.58
N ASN A 147 10.86 -9.70 -12.50
CA ASN A 147 11.56 -10.99 -12.30
C ASN A 147 10.68 -12.15 -11.77
N ILE A 148 9.37 -12.11 -12.03
CA ILE A 148 8.42 -13.13 -11.51
C ILE A 148 8.80 -14.53 -11.97
N ASP A 149 9.07 -14.72 -13.26
CA ASP A 149 9.38 -16.04 -13.81
C ASP A 149 10.63 -16.64 -13.16
N PHE A 150 11.65 -15.82 -12.95
CA PHE A 150 12.90 -16.26 -12.33
C PHE A 150 12.68 -16.71 -10.87
N VAL A 151 11.99 -15.89 -10.07
CA VAL A 151 11.69 -16.25 -8.68
C VAL A 151 10.81 -17.50 -8.61
N ARG A 152 9.82 -17.61 -9.49
CA ARG A 152 8.94 -18.78 -9.59
C ARG A 152 9.71 -20.05 -9.92
N GLU A 153 10.65 -19.96 -10.87
CA GLU A 153 11.50 -21.09 -11.26
C GLU A 153 12.41 -21.55 -10.12
N ILE A 154 13.07 -20.61 -9.43
CA ILE A 154 13.88 -20.88 -8.25
C ILE A 154 13.03 -21.59 -7.19
N CYS A 155 11.87 -21.06 -6.86
CA CYS A 155 10.99 -21.66 -5.85
C CYS A 155 10.59 -23.09 -6.23
N LYS A 156 10.23 -23.32 -7.49
CA LYS A 156 9.88 -24.65 -8.00
C LYS A 156 11.04 -25.63 -7.90
N ASN A 157 12.23 -25.23 -8.35
CA ASN A 157 13.43 -26.09 -8.38
C ASN A 157 13.93 -26.44 -6.97
N SER A 158 13.73 -25.55 -6.00
CA SER A 158 14.13 -25.71 -4.62
C SER A 158 13.01 -26.27 -3.72
N ASN A 159 11.82 -26.54 -4.26
CA ASN A 159 10.63 -26.95 -3.51
C ASN A 159 10.32 -26.04 -2.30
N ILE A 160 10.34 -24.72 -2.54
CA ILE A 160 10.02 -23.66 -1.59
C ILE A 160 8.77 -22.90 -2.07
N LEU A 161 8.03 -22.32 -1.14
CA LEU A 161 6.81 -21.59 -1.45
C LEU A 161 7.15 -20.22 -2.06
N PHE A 162 6.41 -19.84 -3.09
CA PHE A 162 6.43 -18.51 -3.67
C PHE A 162 5.26 -17.67 -3.14
N ILE A 163 5.55 -16.62 -2.39
CA ILE A 163 4.56 -15.69 -1.82
C ILE A 163 4.73 -14.32 -2.49
N GLU A 164 3.65 -13.79 -3.06
CA GLU A 164 3.65 -12.46 -3.67
C GLU A 164 3.25 -11.39 -2.64
N ASP A 165 4.12 -10.41 -2.37
CA ASP A 165 3.74 -9.17 -1.66
C ASP A 165 3.20 -8.16 -2.68
N CYS A 166 1.90 -8.16 -2.84
CA CYS A 166 1.16 -7.24 -3.70
C CYS A 166 0.62 -6.00 -2.96
N ALA A 167 1.18 -5.64 -1.80
CA ALA A 167 0.71 -4.49 -1.02
C ALA A 167 0.76 -3.15 -1.79
N HIS A 168 1.55 -3.07 -2.87
CA HIS A 168 1.64 -1.91 -3.77
C HIS A 168 1.13 -2.20 -5.18
N ALA A 169 0.72 -3.44 -5.48
CA ALA A 169 0.56 -3.92 -6.84
C ALA A 169 -0.86 -4.42 -7.17
N LEU A 170 -1.88 -4.03 -6.41
CA LEU A 170 -3.26 -4.37 -6.78
C LEU A 170 -3.61 -3.74 -8.13
N GLY A 171 -3.91 -4.58 -9.12
CA GLY A 171 -4.18 -4.15 -10.51
C GLY A 171 -2.95 -4.05 -11.40
N SER A 172 -1.73 -4.28 -10.90
CA SER A 172 -0.53 -4.46 -11.75
C SER A 172 -0.63 -5.75 -12.55
N LYS A 173 0.05 -5.75 -13.73
CA LYS A 173 0.11 -6.93 -14.59
C LYS A 173 1.56 -7.27 -14.95
N TYR A 174 1.81 -8.55 -15.09
CA TYR A 174 3.01 -9.13 -15.67
C TYR A 174 2.59 -10.09 -16.79
N LYS A 175 3.11 -9.89 -18.00
CA LYS A 175 2.68 -10.66 -19.20
C LYS A 175 1.15 -10.76 -19.33
N ASN A 176 0.47 -9.63 -19.18
CA ASN A 176 -0.99 -9.47 -19.23
C ASN A 176 -1.79 -10.18 -18.11
N MET A 177 -1.16 -10.89 -17.20
CA MET A 177 -1.82 -11.50 -16.03
C MET A 177 -1.67 -10.61 -14.79
N TYR A 178 -2.71 -10.54 -13.98
CA TYR A 178 -2.69 -9.75 -12.76
C TYR A 178 -1.77 -10.34 -11.68
N THR A 179 -1.08 -9.46 -10.93
CA THR A 179 -0.33 -9.85 -9.73
C THR A 179 -1.24 -10.52 -8.70
N GLY A 180 -0.67 -11.46 -7.94
CA GLY A 180 -1.40 -12.31 -6.99
C GLY A 180 -1.83 -13.65 -7.57
N THR A 181 -1.51 -13.93 -8.85
CA THR A 181 -1.87 -15.17 -9.55
C THR A 181 -0.68 -16.08 -9.86
N PHE A 182 0.53 -15.63 -9.55
CA PHE A 182 1.78 -16.34 -9.94
C PHE A 182 2.31 -17.26 -8.86
N GLY A 183 2.20 -16.85 -7.59
CA GLY A 183 2.71 -17.60 -6.43
C GLY A 183 1.72 -18.60 -5.85
N ASP A 184 2.15 -19.36 -4.85
CA ASP A 184 1.29 -20.24 -4.05
C ASP A 184 0.23 -19.46 -3.27
N ALA A 185 0.59 -18.23 -2.86
CA ALA A 185 -0.31 -17.28 -2.23
C ALA A 185 0.17 -15.85 -2.47
N ALA A 186 -0.74 -14.89 -2.30
CA ALA A 186 -0.42 -13.48 -2.35
C ALA A 186 -1.21 -12.68 -1.31
N PHE A 187 -0.63 -11.56 -0.86
CA PHE A 187 -1.35 -10.66 0.03
C PHE A 187 -1.33 -9.22 -0.50
N PHE A 188 -2.43 -8.50 -0.21
CA PHE A 188 -2.63 -7.12 -0.62
C PHE A 188 -2.98 -6.27 0.60
N SER A 189 -2.67 -4.98 0.53
CA SER A 189 -3.02 -4.01 1.56
C SER A 189 -4.09 -3.04 1.07
N LEU A 190 -5.09 -2.78 1.91
CA LEU A 190 -6.16 -1.81 1.68
C LEU A 190 -6.04 -0.58 2.62
N GLN A 191 -4.83 -0.34 3.16
CA GLN A 191 -4.56 0.81 4.02
C GLN A 191 -4.80 2.13 3.25
N LYS A 192 -5.05 3.21 3.97
CA LYS A 192 -5.43 4.55 3.44
C LYS A 192 -4.53 5.12 2.34
N THR A 193 -3.29 4.64 2.20
CA THR A 193 -2.33 5.10 1.18
C THR A 193 -2.29 4.22 -0.07
N LYS A 194 -3.10 3.15 -0.12
CA LYS A 194 -3.09 2.17 -1.21
C LYS A 194 -4.07 2.55 -2.33
N MET A 195 -3.94 1.88 -3.48
CA MET A 195 -4.75 2.09 -4.68
C MET A 195 -6.24 2.04 -4.41
N VAL A 196 -6.66 1.01 -3.69
CA VAL A 196 -7.99 0.80 -3.16
C VAL A 196 -7.88 0.81 -1.64
N THR A 197 -8.78 1.50 -0.96
CA THR A 197 -8.68 1.62 0.49
C THR A 197 -10.00 1.42 1.20
N THR A 198 -9.94 0.66 2.28
CA THR A 198 -10.99 0.56 3.29
C THR A 198 -10.54 1.20 4.62
N TYR A 199 -9.58 2.11 4.56
CA TYR A 199 -8.85 2.76 5.66
C TYR A 199 -7.84 1.82 6.35
N ALA A 200 -8.27 0.65 6.72
CA ALA A 200 -7.50 -0.55 7.05
C ALA A 200 -8.04 -1.69 6.17
N GLY A 201 -7.37 -2.81 6.20
CA GLY A 201 -7.77 -4.01 5.47
C GLY A 201 -6.63 -4.65 4.73
N GLY A 202 -6.79 -5.92 4.50
CA GLY A 202 -5.91 -6.75 3.69
C GLY A 202 -6.68 -7.86 3.00
N ILE A 203 -6.10 -8.34 1.93
CA ILE A 203 -6.61 -9.47 1.16
C ILE A 203 -5.51 -10.53 1.14
N LEU A 204 -5.87 -11.76 1.48
CA LEU A 204 -5.07 -12.95 1.21
C LEU A 204 -5.73 -13.71 0.08
N THR A 205 -4.99 -14.09 -0.94
CA THR A 205 -5.41 -15.04 -1.97
C THR A 205 -4.50 -16.27 -1.90
N VAL A 206 -5.07 -17.46 -2.09
CA VAL A 206 -4.34 -18.71 -1.96
C VAL A 206 -4.60 -19.55 -3.20
N ASN A 207 -3.54 -19.76 -4.00
CA ASN A 207 -3.60 -20.54 -5.23
C ASN A 207 -3.31 -22.03 -4.98
N ASN A 208 -2.59 -22.34 -3.88
CA ASN A 208 -2.25 -23.71 -3.47
C ASN A 208 -3.37 -24.29 -2.61
N GLU A 209 -4.06 -25.32 -3.11
CA GLU A 209 -5.23 -25.90 -2.46
C GLU A 209 -4.93 -26.59 -1.12
N ASN A 210 -3.73 -27.12 -0.91
CA ASN A 210 -3.34 -27.71 0.37
C ASN A 210 -3.23 -26.65 1.45
N ILE A 211 -2.58 -25.52 1.13
CA ILE A 211 -2.48 -24.34 2.03
C ILE A 211 -3.88 -23.77 2.28
N ASN A 212 -4.72 -23.71 1.25
CA ASN A 212 -6.08 -23.14 1.34
C ASN A 212 -6.94 -23.83 2.41
N LYS A 213 -6.83 -25.15 2.57
CA LYS A 213 -7.59 -25.88 3.60
C LYS A 213 -7.25 -25.38 5.01
N SER A 214 -5.98 -25.23 5.33
CA SER A 214 -5.50 -24.72 6.62
C SER A 214 -5.85 -23.23 6.82
N VAL A 215 -5.66 -22.40 5.78
CA VAL A 215 -6.05 -20.99 5.81
C VAL A 215 -7.54 -20.82 6.08
N LYS A 216 -8.41 -21.60 5.43
CA LYS A 216 -9.86 -21.56 5.63
C LYS A 216 -10.24 -21.88 7.08
N LYS A 217 -9.60 -22.89 7.69
CA LYS A 217 -9.80 -23.23 9.10
C LYS A 217 -9.41 -22.06 10.00
N ASN A 218 -8.16 -21.59 9.92
CA ASN A 218 -7.66 -20.51 10.77
C ASN A 218 -8.41 -19.20 10.54
N PHE A 219 -8.84 -18.88 9.30
CA PHE A 219 -9.66 -17.71 9.02
C PHE A 219 -11.00 -17.76 9.73
N ASN A 220 -11.64 -18.93 9.83
CA ASN A 220 -12.94 -19.05 10.51
C ASN A 220 -12.86 -18.70 12.01
N ASP A 221 -11.72 -18.96 12.64
CA ASP A 221 -11.45 -18.69 14.05
C ASP A 221 -11.14 -17.21 14.35
N LEU A 222 -10.90 -16.38 13.33
CA LEU A 222 -10.66 -14.95 13.52
C LEU A 222 -11.92 -14.23 13.99
N ALA A 223 -11.74 -13.24 14.88
CA ALA A 223 -12.81 -12.33 15.30
C ALA A 223 -13.11 -11.27 14.23
N TYR A 224 -14.27 -10.63 14.30
CA TYR A 224 -14.54 -9.42 13.54
C TYR A 224 -13.99 -8.20 14.26
N ILE A 225 -13.60 -7.17 13.50
CA ILE A 225 -13.26 -5.86 14.05
C ILE A 225 -14.45 -5.34 14.86
N ASP A 226 -14.17 -4.78 16.04
CA ASP A 226 -15.16 -4.14 16.90
C ASP A 226 -15.98 -3.07 16.15
N GLY A 227 -17.30 -3.06 16.38
CA GLY A 227 -18.23 -2.19 15.66
C GLY A 227 -17.97 -0.69 15.85
N LEU A 228 -17.39 -0.27 16.99
CA LEU A 228 -17.00 1.12 17.23
C LEU A 228 -15.77 1.49 16.39
N LYS A 229 -14.78 0.60 16.29
CA LYS A 229 -13.60 0.74 15.45
C LYS A 229 -13.99 0.79 13.97
N GLU A 230 -14.95 -0.07 13.54
CA GLU A 230 -15.54 -0.04 12.20
C GLU A 230 -16.14 1.33 11.89
N LYS A 231 -17.00 1.85 12.77
CA LYS A 231 -17.63 3.18 12.61
C LYS A 231 -16.58 4.29 12.50
N LYS A 232 -15.54 4.26 13.33
CA LYS A 232 -14.41 5.21 13.25
C LYS A 232 -13.69 5.14 11.90
N MET A 233 -13.41 3.93 11.38
CA MET A 233 -12.77 3.75 10.08
C MET A 233 -13.61 4.34 8.95
N ILE A 234 -14.91 4.07 8.92
CA ILE A 234 -15.82 4.61 7.91
C ILE A 234 -15.86 6.14 7.99
N TYR A 235 -15.96 6.70 9.21
CA TYR A 235 -15.89 8.14 9.42
C TYR A 235 -14.58 8.73 8.87
N GLN A 236 -13.45 8.10 9.11
CA GLN A 236 -12.15 8.55 8.61
C GLN A 236 -12.06 8.47 7.08
N ILE A 237 -12.69 7.50 6.43
CA ILE A 237 -12.79 7.42 4.97
C ILE A 237 -13.56 8.63 4.43
N ILE A 238 -14.73 8.92 4.99
CA ILE A 238 -15.57 10.05 4.62
C ILE A 238 -14.83 11.38 4.85
N ASN A 239 -14.24 11.54 6.03
CA ASN A 239 -13.46 12.71 6.40
C ASN A 239 -12.25 12.93 5.46
N SER A 240 -11.55 11.85 5.11
CA SER A 240 -10.43 11.92 4.17
C SER A 240 -10.89 12.30 2.76
N TYR A 241 -12.05 11.81 2.33
CA TYR A 241 -12.64 12.18 1.05
C TYR A 241 -12.88 13.69 1.00
N PHE A 242 -13.61 14.26 1.96
CA PHE A 242 -13.90 15.71 1.99
C PHE A 242 -12.65 16.56 2.15
N LYS A 243 -11.67 16.10 2.94
CA LYS A 243 -10.39 16.81 3.12
C LYS A 243 -9.57 16.89 1.83
N HIS A 244 -9.68 15.90 0.94
CA HIS A 244 -8.86 15.78 -0.27
C HIS A 244 -9.62 16.01 -1.57
N HIS A 245 -10.93 16.21 -1.53
CA HIS A 245 -11.73 16.53 -2.71
C HIS A 245 -11.42 17.95 -3.23
N ILE A 246 -11.18 18.06 -4.54
CA ILE A 246 -10.68 19.28 -5.20
C ILE A 246 -11.48 20.52 -4.84
N ILE A 247 -12.83 20.44 -4.90
CA ILE A 247 -13.72 21.59 -4.67
C ILE A 247 -13.98 21.80 -3.18
N ILE A 248 -14.19 20.73 -2.41
CA ILE A 248 -14.65 20.78 -1.02
C ILE A 248 -13.52 21.10 -0.04
N LYS A 249 -12.27 20.71 -0.36
CA LYS A 249 -11.06 20.90 0.43
C LYS A 249 -10.90 22.33 0.97
N TYR A 250 -11.21 23.34 0.15
CA TYR A 250 -11.11 24.73 0.55
C TYR A 250 -12.14 25.15 1.61
N PHE A 251 -13.40 24.74 1.43
CA PHE A 251 -14.48 25.03 2.38
C PHE A 251 -14.41 24.16 3.64
N TYR A 252 -13.95 22.93 3.51
CA TYR A 252 -13.87 21.96 4.61
C TYR A 252 -13.06 22.47 5.80
N LYS A 253 -11.88 23.05 5.58
CA LYS A 253 -11.04 23.61 6.65
C LYS A 253 -11.75 24.74 7.41
N ARG A 254 -12.51 25.56 6.69
CA ARG A 254 -13.22 26.72 7.25
C ARG A 254 -14.44 26.28 8.07
N ILE A 255 -15.25 25.38 7.51
CA ILE A 255 -16.43 24.79 8.18
C ILE A 255 -15.99 24.00 9.42
N LYS A 256 -14.96 23.16 9.31
CA LYS A 256 -14.43 22.39 10.45
C LYS A 256 -13.99 23.31 11.60
N ARG A 257 -13.32 24.43 11.31
CA ARG A 257 -12.92 25.40 12.35
C ARG A 257 -14.12 26.03 13.02
N LEU A 258 -15.16 26.41 12.27
CA LEU A 258 -16.40 26.97 12.81
C LEU A 258 -17.15 25.96 13.69
N VAL A 259 -17.29 24.72 13.22
CA VAL A 259 -17.97 23.65 13.98
C VAL A 259 -17.22 23.27 15.25
N VAL A 260 -15.90 23.17 15.18
CA VAL A 260 -15.07 22.80 16.36
C VAL A 260 -15.05 23.92 17.41
N ASN A 261 -15.04 25.18 16.97
CA ASN A 261 -14.94 26.33 17.89
C ASN A 261 -16.28 26.70 18.55
N ASN A 262 -17.43 26.42 17.91
CA ASN A 262 -18.74 26.94 18.35
C ASN A 262 -19.66 25.90 19.04
N LEU A 263 -19.30 24.61 19.05
CA LEU A 263 -20.18 23.53 19.54
C LEU A 263 -19.45 22.60 20.53
N SER A 264 -19.30 23.02 21.77
CA SER A 264 -18.50 22.31 22.79
C SER A 264 -18.93 20.85 23.07
N SER A 265 -20.21 20.53 23.05
CA SER A 265 -20.71 19.16 23.27
C SER A 265 -20.64 18.28 22.02
N ILE A 266 -20.93 18.85 20.84
CA ILE A 266 -20.79 18.19 19.54
C ILE A 266 -19.30 18.04 19.19
N SER A 267 -18.44 18.99 19.58
CA SER A 267 -17.00 18.93 19.34
C SER A 267 -16.32 17.76 20.04
N LYS A 268 -16.72 17.43 21.27
CA LYS A 268 -16.18 16.25 21.99
C LYS A 268 -16.54 14.93 21.27
N LYS A 269 -17.79 14.81 20.77
CA LYS A 269 -18.23 13.63 20.05
C LYS A 269 -17.56 13.49 18.67
N ILE A 270 -17.39 14.61 17.96
CA ILE A 270 -16.66 14.66 16.67
C ILE A 270 -15.17 14.41 16.90
N SER A 271 -14.56 14.99 17.93
CA SER A 271 -13.13 14.80 18.22
C SER A 271 -12.80 13.35 18.52
N TYR A 272 -13.69 12.61 19.16
CA TYR A 272 -13.53 11.18 19.43
C TYR A 272 -13.45 10.35 18.12
N TYR A 273 -14.24 10.68 17.10
CA TYR A 273 -14.16 10.02 15.79
C TYR A 273 -12.98 10.50 14.93
N LEU A 274 -12.34 11.63 15.28
CA LEU A 274 -11.15 12.14 14.60
C LEU A 274 -9.86 11.43 15.04
N ILE A 275 -9.87 10.72 16.15
CA ILE A 275 -8.72 9.93 16.60
C ILE A 275 -8.48 8.80 15.58
N ASP A 276 -7.24 8.67 15.10
CA ASP A 276 -6.85 7.59 14.19
C ASP A 276 -7.12 6.22 14.86
N PRO A 277 -8.05 5.41 14.36
CA PRO A 277 -8.40 4.12 14.95
C PRO A 277 -7.26 3.09 14.87
N LEU A 278 -6.20 3.40 14.12
CA LEU A 278 -5.03 2.53 13.95
C LEU A 278 -3.80 3.03 14.72
N LYS A 279 -3.95 4.05 15.59
CA LYS A 279 -2.80 4.66 16.29
C LYS A 279 -2.06 3.64 17.16
N GLU A 280 -2.79 2.87 17.94
CA GLU A 280 -2.22 1.85 18.84
C GLU A 280 -1.54 0.73 18.04
N GLU A 281 -2.17 0.27 16.97
CA GLU A 281 -1.59 -0.75 16.10
C GLU A 281 -0.28 -0.30 15.45
N LYS A 282 -0.22 0.95 14.99
CA LYS A 282 1.02 1.52 14.43
C LYS A 282 2.12 1.63 15.47
N SER A 283 1.77 2.03 16.70
CA SER A 283 2.71 2.10 17.80
C SER A 283 3.25 0.72 18.16
N ALA A 284 2.38 -0.30 18.23
CA ALA A 284 2.79 -1.68 18.47
C ALA A 284 3.78 -2.17 17.41
N GLU A 285 3.48 -1.95 16.12
CA GLU A 285 4.38 -2.34 15.02
C GLU A 285 5.76 -1.70 15.11
N ILE A 286 5.81 -0.39 15.39
CA ILE A 286 7.06 0.35 15.53
C ILE A 286 7.87 -0.17 16.74
N ASN A 287 7.20 -0.63 17.80
CA ASN A 287 7.81 -1.22 18.97
C ASN A 287 8.15 -2.70 18.82
N GLY A 288 7.70 -3.34 17.75
CA GLY A 288 7.88 -4.77 17.49
C GLY A 288 6.96 -5.67 18.31
N ASP A 289 5.82 -5.13 18.75
CA ASP A 289 4.79 -5.83 19.51
C ASP A 289 3.63 -6.27 18.62
N MET A 290 3.07 -7.45 18.89
CA MET A 290 1.92 -7.97 18.14
C MET A 290 0.62 -7.35 18.63
N SER A 291 -0.13 -6.73 17.74
CA SER A 291 -1.45 -6.17 18.05
C SER A 291 -2.58 -7.18 17.82
N LYS A 292 -3.73 -6.97 18.45
CA LYS A 292 -4.95 -7.78 18.23
C LYS A 292 -5.41 -7.82 16.78
N SER A 293 -5.07 -6.80 16.00
CA SER A 293 -5.46 -6.66 14.59
C SER A 293 -4.95 -7.79 13.68
N TYR A 294 -3.94 -8.54 14.10
CA TYR A 294 -3.48 -9.72 13.36
C TYR A 294 -4.53 -10.83 13.29
N LEU A 295 -5.44 -10.88 14.26
CA LEU A 295 -6.45 -11.93 14.43
C LEU A 295 -7.87 -11.41 14.13
N GLU A 296 -8.01 -10.39 13.29
CA GLU A 296 -9.31 -9.76 12.98
C GLU A 296 -9.67 -9.89 11.50
N LYS A 297 -10.95 -10.21 11.22
CA LYS A 297 -11.58 -10.16 9.89
C LYS A 297 -11.98 -8.75 9.52
N LEU A 298 -11.97 -8.43 8.23
CA LEU A 298 -12.53 -7.18 7.72
C LEU A 298 -14.05 -7.23 7.76
N PRO A 299 -14.73 -6.24 8.37
CA PRO A 299 -16.19 -6.25 8.49
C PRO A 299 -16.90 -5.96 7.16
N ASN A 300 -18.15 -6.43 7.05
CA ASN A 300 -18.92 -6.38 5.82
C ASN A 300 -19.14 -4.96 5.27
N LYS A 301 -19.27 -3.94 6.13
CA LYS A 301 -19.43 -2.55 5.67
C LYS A 301 -18.18 -2.04 4.94
N LEU A 302 -17.00 -2.43 5.40
CA LEU A 302 -15.73 -2.10 4.71
C LEU A 302 -15.57 -2.90 3.41
N LEU A 303 -16.12 -4.12 3.33
CA LEU A 303 -16.19 -4.88 2.07
C LEU A 303 -17.06 -4.18 1.03
N LEU A 304 -18.16 -3.54 1.42
CA LEU A 304 -18.96 -2.74 0.49
C LEU A 304 -18.15 -1.59 -0.10
N ILE A 305 -17.33 -0.91 0.73
CA ILE A 305 -16.42 0.14 0.28
C ILE A 305 -15.38 -0.40 -0.71
N LEU A 306 -14.85 -1.61 -0.46
CA LEU A 306 -13.97 -2.30 -1.38
C LEU A 306 -14.66 -2.55 -2.72
N LYS A 307 -15.89 -3.12 -2.72
CA LYS A 307 -16.66 -3.41 -3.94
C LYS A 307 -16.88 -2.17 -4.81
N MET A 308 -17.19 -1.02 -4.18
CA MET A 308 -17.40 0.25 -4.90
C MET A 308 -16.15 0.74 -5.63
N GLN A 309 -14.95 0.46 -5.11
CA GLN A 309 -13.68 0.92 -5.69
C GLN A 309 -13.14 -0.04 -6.73
N ILE A 310 -13.26 -1.36 -6.48
CA ILE A 310 -12.64 -2.39 -7.33
C ILE A 310 -13.23 -2.40 -8.74
N ASN A 311 -14.49 -2.03 -8.91
CA ASN A 311 -15.13 -1.92 -10.23
C ASN A 311 -14.45 -0.91 -11.15
N ASN A 312 -13.79 0.11 -10.59
CA ASN A 312 -13.11 1.17 -11.33
C ASN A 312 -11.58 1.01 -11.33
N LEU A 313 -11.05 -0.08 -10.76
CA LEU A 313 -9.61 -0.24 -10.56
C LEU A 313 -8.82 -0.14 -11.87
N ASP A 314 -9.24 -0.81 -12.94
CA ASP A 314 -8.50 -0.81 -14.21
C ASP A 314 -8.43 0.60 -14.81
N LYS A 315 -9.54 1.34 -14.80
CA LYS A 315 -9.56 2.75 -15.24
C LYS A 315 -8.63 3.64 -14.38
N ASP A 316 -8.53 3.35 -13.10
CA ASP A 316 -7.61 4.06 -12.20
C ASP A 316 -6.16 3.72 -12.52
N VAL A 317 -5.85 2.47 -12.83
CA VAL A 317 -4.50 2.03 -13.24
C VAL A 317 -4.12 2.64 -14.60
N GLU A 318 -5.01 2.62 -15.59
CA GLU A 318 -4.80 3.27 -16.89
C GLU A 318 -4.49 4.75 -16.74
N ARG A 319 -5.31 5.48 -15.96
CA ARG A 319 -5.08 6.89 -15.68
C ARG A 319 -3.73 7.16 -15.00
N ARG A 320 -3.33 6.31 -14.07
CA ARG A 320 -2.03 6.43 -13.38
C ARG A 320 -0.88 6.22 -14.34
N ASN A 321 -0.97 5.22 -15.20
CA ASN A 321 0.03 4.96 -16.22
C ASN A 321 0.14 6.15 -17.20
N PHE A 322 -0.98 6.68 -17.66
CA PHE A 322 -0.99 7.85 -18.54
C PHE A 322 -0.23 9.04 -17.93
N TYR A 323 -0.51 9.42 -16.69
CA TYR A 323 0.18 10.54 -16.05
C TYR A 323 1.60 10.19 -15.57
N SER A 324 1.88 8.92 -15.26
CA SER A 324 3.21 8.52 -14.85
C SER A 324 4.21 8.63 -16.00
N GLU A 325 3.82 8.34 -17.24
CA GLU A 325 4.69 8.52 -18.41
C GLU A 325 5.07 9.99 -18.60
N GLU A 326 4.13 10.92 -18.49
CA GLU A 326 4.42 12.37 -18.52
C GLU A 326 5.39 12.79 -17.41
N ILE A 327 5.20 12.28 -16.20
CA ILE A 327 6.07 12.60 -15.06
C ILE A 327 7.45 11.98 -15.26
N ILE A 328 7.54 10.74 -15.73
CA ILE A 328 8.78 10.03 -16.03
C ILE A 328 9.61 10.81 -17.03
N GLN A 329 8.99 11.27 -18.12
CA GLN A 329 9.68 12.07 -19.14
C GLN A 329 10.27 13.34 -18.52
N ILE A 330 9.46 14.12 -17.79
CA ILE A 330 9.93 15.38 -17.15
C ILE A 330 11.07 15.10 -16.17
N MET A 331 10.96 14.04 -15.35
CA MET A 331 12.00 13.73 -14.36
C MET A 331 13.29 13.23 -15.01
N SER A 332 13.19 12.51 -16.13
CA SER A 332 14.36 12.07 -16.90
C SER A 332 15.10 13.25 -17.54
N GLU A 333 14.36 14.23 -18.08
CA GLU A 333 14.93 15.44 -18.71
C GLU A 333 15.78 16.27 -17.72
N ILE A 334 15.46 16.23 -16.43
CA ILE A 334 16.24 16.88 -15.36
C ILE A 334 17.26 15.95 -14.69
N GLY A 335 17.55 14.79 -15.30
CA GLY A 335 18.59 13.87 -14.87
C GLY A 335 18.27 13.04 -13.62
N LEU A 336 16.99 12.92 -13.23
CA LEU A 336 16.60 12.02 -12.15
C LEU A 336 16.56 10.57 -12.63
N LYS A 337 17.02 9.67 -11.77
CA LYS A 337 16.98 8.24 -12.03
C LYS A 337 15.59 7.69 -11.67
N ILE A 338 14.94 7.11 -12.63
CA ILE A 338 13.59 6.50 -12.52
C ILE A 338 13.70 4.98 -12.60
N PRO A 339 12.67 4.22 -12.14
CA PRO A 339 12.66 2.78 -12.30
C PRO A 339 12.81 2.37 -13.76
N ASP A 340 13.66 1.37 -13.98
CA ASP A 340 13.83 0.76 -15.29
C ASP A 340 13.26 -0.66 -15.26
N TYR A 341 12.32 -0.94 -16.15
CA TYR A 341 11.60 -2.22 -16.26
C TYR A 341 11.11 -2.45 -17.69
N ASP A 342 10.90 -3.70 -18.07
CA ASP A 342 10.39 -4.04 -19.40
C ASP A 342 8.90 -3.65 -19.55
N ARG A 343 8.66 -2.53 -20.23
CA ARG A 343 7.31 -1.97 -20.48
C ARG A 343 6.44 -2.82 -21.39
N LYS A 344 7.01 -3.82 -22.09
CA LYS A 344 6.25 -4.73 -22.95
C LYS A 344 5.52 -5.81 -22.14
N ILE A 345 6.09 -6.18 -20.99
CA ILE A 345 5.57 -7.27 -20.16
C ILE A 345 5.08 -6.82 -18.79
N ILE A 346 5.51 -5.64 -18.31
CA ILE A 346 5.14 -5.08 -17.00
C ILE A 346 4.21 -3.88 -17.18
N TYR A 347 3.04 -3.95 -16.55
CA TYR A 347 2.09 -2.85 -16.46
C TYR A 347 1.85 -2.51 -14.99
N PRO A 348 2.56 -1.51 -14.44
CA PRO A 348 2.51 -1.21 -13.02
C PRO A 348 1.23 -0.47 -12.63
N SER A 349 0.75 -0.70 -11.44
CA SER A 349 -0.40 0.06 -10.88
C SER A 349 -0.01 1.41 -10.27
N TRP A 350 1.27 1.65 -10.08
CA TRP A 350 1.84 2.87 -9.52
C TRP A 350 1.19 3.34 -8.22
N ASN A 351 1.53 2.70 -7.13
CA ASN A 351 1.12 3.24 -5.83
C ASN A 351 1.73 4.63 -5.58
N ARG A 352 2.97 4.82 -6.04
CA ARG A 352 3.72 6.09 -6.09
C ARG A 352 4.74 5.99 -7.22
N LEU A 353 5.22 7.13 -7.72
CA LEU A 353 6.31 7.17 -8.68
C LEU A 353 7.60 7.52 -7.94
N PRO A 354 8.52 6.57 -7.74
CA PRO A 354 9.81 6.83 -7.13
C PRO A 354 10.78 7.45 -8.13
N CYS A 355 11.63 8.36 -7.65
CA CYS A 355 12.78 8.92 -8.37
C CYS A 355 13.97 8.93 -7.42
N GLN A 356 15.17 8.67 -7.92
CA GLN A 356 16.41 8.86 -7.19
C GLN A 356 17.11 10.14 -7.64
N VAL A 357 17.67 10.87 -6.71
CA VAL A 357 18.34 12.16 -6.92
C VAL A 357 19.64 12.22 -6.13
N LYS A 358 20.68 12.84 -6.70
CA LYS A 358 21.99 12.98 -6.01
C LYS A 358 21.89 13.83 -4.74
N SER A 359 21.20 14.97 -4.82
CA SER A 359 20.94 15.84 -3.66
C SER A 359 19.42 15.95 -3.44
N ARG A 360 18.94 15.21 -2.44
CA ARG A 360 17.51 15.19 -2.06
C ARG A 360 17.06 16.54 -1.51
N GLU A 361 17.91 17.22 -0.77
CA GLU A 361 17.63 18.51 -0.15
C GLU A 361 17.34 19.58 -1.21
N ASN A 362 18.16 19.67 -2.27
CA ASN A 362 17.97 20.63 -3.35
C ASN A 362 16.63 20.41 -4.08
N LEU A 363 16.31 19.17 -4.41
CA LEU A 363 15.02 18.86 -5.05
C LEU A 363 13.85 19.19 -4.12
N ILE A 364 13.95 18.89 -2.82
CA ILE A 364 12.93 19.23 -1.82
C ILE A 364 12.69 20.74 -1.75
N LEU A 365 13.74 21.56 -1.77
CA LEU A 365 13.60 23.01 -1.79
C LEU A 365 12.81 23.49 -3.01
N VAL A 366 13.12 22.96 -4.20
CA VAL A 366 12.40 23.30 -5.45
C VAL A 366 10.94 22.85 -5.38
N LEU A 367 10.69 21.60 -4.96
CA LEU A 367 9.33 21.06 -4.82
C LEU A 367 8.48 21.89 -3.84
N ASN A 368 9.06 22.30 -2.70
CA ASN A 368 8.40 23.15 -1.72
C ASN A 368 8.11 24.55 -2.29
N LYS A 369 9.09 25.19 -2.99
CA LYS A 369 8.90 26.48 -3.65
C LYS A 369 7.76 26.43 -4.67
N LEU A 370 7.67 25.36 -5.44
CA LEU A 370 6.61 25.13 -6.42
C LEU A 370 5.33 24.56 -5.82
N GLN A 371 5.29 24.29 -4.52
CA GLN A 371 4.15 23.64 -3.82
C GLN A 371 3.75 22.31 -4.48
N ILE A 372 4.73 21.52 -4.87
CA ILE A 372 4.55 20.18 -5.44
C ILE A 372 4.59 19.16 -4.30
N PRO A 373 3.55 18.35 -4.10
CA PRO A 373 3.56 17.32 -3.06
C PRO A 373 4.52 16.19 -3.39
N TYR A 374 5.31 15.81 -2.42
CA TYR A 374 6.25 14.68 -2.48
C TYR A 374 6.17 13.86 -1.19
N SER A 375 6.81 12.69 -1.20
CA SER A 375 7.03 11.89 0.01
C SER A 375 8.40 11.22 -0.04
N LEU A 376 8.92 10.87 1.15
CA LEU A 376 10.23 10.19 1.33
C LEU A 376 10.02 8.71 1.71
N TRP A 377 9.19 8.02 0.97
CA TRP A 377 8.83 6.63 1.23
C TRP A 377 9.56 5.71 0.26
N PHE A 378 10.41 4.85 0.67
CA PHE A 378 10.97 4.51 1.98
C PHE A 378 12.32 5.23 2.20
N ASP A 379 12.39 6.21 3.06
CA ASP A 379 13.61 6.92 3.45
C ASP A 379 14.50 6.15 4.43
N ASN A 380 14.08 4.97 4.81
CA ASN A 380 14.82 3.99 5.58
C ASN A 380 14.58 2.62 4.95
N PRO A 381 15.61 1.79 4.72
CA PRO A 381 15.46 0.49 4.06
C PRO A 381 14.44 -0.41 4.78
N LEU A 382 14.48 -0.47 6.10
CA LEU A 382 13.42 -1.08 6.90
C LEU A 382 12.47 0.01 7.39
N TYR A 383 11.51 0.36 6.53
CA TYR A 383 10.63 1.51 6.73
C TYR A 383 9.77 1.39 8.00
N GLN A 384 9.66 2.51 8.75
CA GLN A 384 8.98 2.63 10.04
C GLN A 384 9.60 1.80 11.17
N SER A 385 10.83 1.32 11.04
CA SER A 385 11.56 0.67 12.12
C SER A 385 12.22 1.69 13.06
N ASN A 386 12.34 1.34 14.33
CA ASN A 386 13.27 1.94 15.27
C ASN A 386 14.42 0.96 15.58
N GLU A 387 15.34 1.32 16.45
CA GLU A 387 16.47 0.48 16.82
C GLU A 387 16.02 -0.86 17.41
N LYS A 388 15.07 -0.83 18.36
CA LYS A 388 14.50 -2.04 18.98
C LYS A 388 13.95 -3.01 17.93
N THR A 389 13.15 -2.52 16.99
CA THR A 389 12.55 -3.40 15.96
C THR A 389 13.56 -3.90 14.94
N ARG A 390 14.62 -3.14 14.64
CA ARG A 390 15.73 -3.65 13.81
C ARG A 390 16.44 -4.80 14.48
N LEU A 391 16.76 -4.68 15.78
CA LEU A 391 17.36 -5.76 16.57
C LEU A 391 16.47 -6.99 16.63
N LEU A 392 15.17 -6.82 16.95
CA LEU A 392 14.20 -7.92 17.03
C LEU A 392 14.04 -8.69 15.72
N ASN A 393 14.21 -8.01 14.58
CA ASN A 393 14.12 -8.60 13.25
C ASN A 393 15.49 -8.91 12.64
N ASN A 394 16.58 -8.88 13.40
CA ASN A 394 17.95 -9.14 12.95
C ASN A 394 18.35 -8.33 11.71
N TYR A 395 17.91 -7.06 11.64
CA TYR A 395 18.15 -6.21 10.50
C TYR A 395 19.34 -5.28 10.72
N ASN A 396 20.36 -5.41 9.87
CA ASN A 396 21.48 -4.48 9.80
C ASN A 396 21.59 -3.90 8.38
N LYS A 397 21.30 -2.59 8.24
CA LYS A 397 21.30 -1.90 6.94
C LYS A 397 22.64 -1.90 6.24
N GLU A 398 23.76 -2.04 6.97
CA GLU A 398 25.11 -2.03 6.40
C GLU A 398 25.41 -3.30 5.57
N LEU A 399 24.64 -4.37 5.77
CA LEU A 399 24.72 -5.59 4.99
C LEU A 399 24.00 -5.49 3.62
N TYR A 400 23.22 -4.41 3.40
CA TYR A 400 22.37 -4.25 2.20
C TYR A 400 22.68 -2.90 1.53
N PRO A 401 23.83 -2.77 0.86
CA PRO A 401 24.33 -1.50 0.35
C PRO A 401 23.40 -0.85 -0.69
N CYS A 402 22.73 -1.65 -1.53
CA CYS A 402 21.78 -1.13 -2.51
C CYS A 402 20.54 -0.56 -1.84
N SER A 403 19.92 -1.28 -0.90
CA SER A 403 18.79 -0.81 -0.11
C SER A 403 19.11 0.47 0.67
N LYS A 404 20.30 0.54 1.28
CA LYS A 404 20.80 1.72 1.98
C LYS A 404 20.90 2.90 1.03
N LYS A 405 21.63 2.75 -0.08
CA LYS A 405 21.82 3.78 -1.12
C LYS A 405 20.48 4.30 -1.64
N VAL A 406 19.58 3.41 -2.02
CA VAL A 406 18.25 3.79 -2.53
C VAL A 406 17.49 4.62 -1.50
N SER A 407 17.44 4.19 -0.23
CA SER A 407 16.70 4.91 0.81
C SER A 407 17.22 6.32 1.09
N GLU A 408 18.50 6.56 0.90
CA GLU A 408 19.13 7.88 1.10
C GLU A 408 18.82 8.85 -0.04
N HIS A 409 18.53 8.35 -1.26
CA HIS A 409 18.37 9.16 -2.47
C HIS A 409 16.93 9.21 -2.98
N ILE A 410 16.03 8.39 -2.44
CA ILE A 410 14.65 8.26 -2.94
C ILE A 410 13.79 9.47 -2.61
N ILE A 411 12.99 9.89 -3.57
CA ILE A 411 11.85 10.79 -3.41
C ILE A 411 10.69 10.23 -4.23
N ASN A 412 9.47 10.39 -3.75
CA ASN A 412 8.31 9.89 -4.47
C ASN A 412 7.36 11.01 -4.86
N LEU A 413 6.94 10.99 -6.11
CA LEU A 413 5.89 11.85 -6.62
C LEU A 413 4.53 11.13 -6.58
N THR A 414 3.46 11.91 -6.47
CA THR A 414 2.12 11.34 -6.48
C THR A 414 1.65 11.06 -7.89
N VAL A 415 1.04 9.88 -8.08
CA VAL A 415 0.34 9.45 -9.30
C VAL A 415 -1.11 9.08 -9.00
N SER A 416 -1.66 9.62 -7.91
CA SER A 416 -3.03 9.35 -7.46
C SER A 416 -4.08 9.85 -8.47
N ARG A 417 -5.36 9.47 -8.25
CA ARG A 417 -6.51 9.98 -9.05
C ARG A 417 -6.61 11.49 -9.14
N SER A 418 -6.02 12.21 -8.19
CA SER A 418 -6.02 13.68 -8.14
C SER A 418 -4.99 14.34 -9.05
N VAL A 419 -4.09 13.57 -9.68
CA VAL A 419 -3.16 14.10 -10.67
C VAL A 419 -3.93 14.63 -11.89
N ASN A 420 -3.52 15.79 -12.38
CA ASN A 420 -4.15 16.52 -13.47
C ASN A 420 -3.11 17.34 -14.25
N TRP A 421 -3.51 17.94 -15.38
CA TRP A 421 -2.61 18.72 -16.22
C TRP A 421 -2.04 19.97 -15.53
N TYR A 422 -2.70 20.51 -14.54
CA TYR A 422 -2.16 21.62 -13.76
C TYR A 422 -0.93 21.18 -12.95
N TYR A 423 -0.98 19.97 -12.39
CA TYR A 423 0.17 19.39 -11.70
C TYR A 423 1.32 19.10 -12.66
N ILE A 424 1.05 18.55 -13.84
CA ILE A 424 2.06 18.30 -14.88
C ILE A 424 2.74 19.61 -15.31
N LYS A 425 1.96 20.69 -15.53
CA LYS A 425 2.53 22.01 -15.83
C LYS A 425 3.43 22.56 -14.72
N LYS A 426 3.10 22.27 -13.46
CA LYS A 426 3.98 22.62 -12.33
C LYS A 426 5.28 21.81 -12.32
N LEU A 427 5.20 20.51 -12.61
CA LEU A 427 6.39 19.67 -12.69
C LEU A 427 7.36 20.14 -13.79
N LYS A 428 6.85 20.57 -14.95
CA LYS A 428 7.69 21.14 -16.04
C LYS A 428 8.51 22.35 -15.58
N LYS A 429 8.03 23.14 -14.61
CA LYS A 429 8.80 24.27 -14.06
C LYS A 429 9.98 23.86 -13.19
N ILE A 430 10.11 22.58 -12.87
CA ILE A 430 11.29 22.07 -12.14
C ILE A 430 12.52 22.19 -13.06
N SER A 431 12.39 21.86 -14.36
CA SER A 431 13.48 21.97 -15.33
C SER A 431 14.04 23.38 -15.38
N ASP A 432 13.17 24.44 -15.35
CA ASP A 432 13.59 25.83 -15.32
C ASP A 432 14.42 26.22 -14.07
N SER A 433 14.38 25.39 -13.03
CA SER A 433 15.07 25.63 -11.74
C SER A 433 16.35 24.81 -11.58
N PHE A 434 16.61 23.85 -12.47
CA PHE A 434 17.81 23.02 -12.50
C PHE A 434 18.77 23.38 -13.63
N ASN A 435 18.31 24.16 -14.61
CA ASN A 435 19.13 24.86 -15.63
C ASN A 435 19.54 26.25 -15.10
#